data_b36a4c2cfbba76682cc313184abef2a2
#
_entry.id   b36a4c2cfbba76682cc313184abef2a2
#
_cell.length_a   1.000
_cell.length_b   1.000
_cell.length_c   1.000
_cell.angle_alpha   90.00
_cell.angle_beta   90.00
_cell.angle_gamma   90.00
#
_symmetry.space_group_name_H-M   'P 1'
#
loop_
_entity.id
_entity.type
_entity.pdbx_description
1 polymer ?
#
loop_
_entity_poly.entity_id
_entity_poly.type
_entity_poly.pdbx_seq_one_letter_code
_entity_poly.pdbx_strand_id
1 'polypeptide(L)'
;RRIVKLPNGNAQSAVVYRYNENGAPIGMYVWTLEYRNNAYVATEQPGLTDLLTYHGFSIRITGKAGIRFKTGISTDIRAQLLGNGVNGYHLKEYGTLVMNNANRTSYPMIKGGEKVISGLAYGTNANGTHQDSIYETVSGRYRFTSVLVGLPANQYKVEYAFRGYI
;
A
#
# COMPACT_ATOMS: atom_id res chain seq x y z
N ARG A 1 3.98 -14.91 2.89
CA ARG A 1 5.38 -14.39 2.84
C ARG A 1 5.80 -14.21 1.40
N ARG A 2 6.21 -13.02 1.03
CA ARG A 2 6.79 -12.78 -0.29
C ARG A 2 8.17 -12.17 -0.08
N ILE A 3 9.20 -12.89 -0.46
CA ILE A 3 10.58 -12.38 -0.49
C ILE A 3 10.76 -11.71 -1.86
N VAL A 4 11.02 -10.43 -1.88
CA VAL A 4 11.39 -9.70 -3.11
C VAL A 4 12.91 -9.82 -3.25
N LYS A 5 13.37 -10.60 -4.23
CA LYS A 5 14.77 -10.62 -4.61
C LYS A 5 15.09 -9.39 -5.44
N LEU A 6 16.17 -8.70 -5.10
CA LEU A 6 16.72 -7.64 -5.95
C LEU A 6 17.34 -8.26 -7.23
N PRO A 7 17.39 -7.51 -8.35
CA PRO A 7 17.86 -8.04 -9.65
C PRO A 7 19.28 -8.57 -9.66
N ASN A 8 20.14 -8.18 -8.72
CA ASN A 8 21.53 -8.62 -8.62
C ASN A 8 21.72 -9.90 -7.78
N GLY A 9 20.67 -10.55 -7.33
CA GLY A 9 20.73 -11.76 -6.51
C GLY A 9 21.09 -11.54 -5.04
N ASN A 10 21.51 -10.34 -4.64
CA ASN A 10 21.80 -9.97 -3.26
C ASN A 10 20.61 -9.22 -2.66
N ALA A 11 19.69 -9.93 -2.02
CA ALA A 11 18.61 -9.28 -1.29
C ALA A 11 19.20 -8.56 -0.07
N GLN A 12 19.17 -7.22 -0.06
CA GLN A 12 19.58 -6.41 1.08
C GLN A 12 18.41 -6.15 2.03
N SER A 13 17.18 -6.27 1.55
CA SER A 13 15.98 -6.09 2.35
C SER A 13 14.81 -6.91 1.81
N ALA A 14 13.86 -7.21 2.67
CA ALA A 14 12.58 -7.79 2.30
C ALA A 14 11.45 -7.02 2.99
N VAL A 15 10.37 -6.82 2.26
CA VAL A 15 9.12 -6.29 2.82
C VAL A 15 8.20 -7.47 3.09
N VAL A 16 7.78 -7.60 4.34
CA VAL A 16 6.88 -8.67 4.78
C VAL A 16 5.56 -8.05 5.20
N TYR A 17 4.50 -8.42 4.52
CA TYR A 17 3.14 -8.08 4.93
C TYR A 17 2.62 -9.16 5.87
N ARG A 18 2.09 -8.74 7.02
CA ARG A 18 1.36 -9.62 7.95
C ARG A 18 -0.14 -9.40 7.77
N TYR A 19 -0.88 -10.48 7.85
CA TYR A 19 -2.33 -10.49 7.73
C TYR A 19 -2.93 -11.10 8.99
N ASN A 20 -4.09 -10.61 9.42
CA ASN A 20 -4.86 -11.25 10.48
C ASN A 20 -5.55 -12.53 9.96
N GLU A 21 -6.25 -13.20 10.84
CA GLU A 21 -6.97 -14.46 10.55
C GLU A 21 -8.02 -14.30 9.43
N ASN A 22 -8.57 -13.10 9.27
CA ASN A 22 -9.54 -12.77 8.22
C ASN A 22 -8.89 -12.34 6.90
N GLY A 23 -7.56 -12.45 6.77
CA GLY A 23 -6.83 -12.04 5.59
C GLY A 23 -6.69 -10.52 5.41
N ALA A 24 -7.05 -9.71 6.42
CA ALA A 24 -6.81 -8.27 6.39
C ALA A 24 -5.36 -7.97 6.76
N PRO A 25 -4.64 -7.11 6.01
CA PRO A 25 -3.28 -6.76 6.34
C PRO A 25 -3.24 -5.94 7.62
N ILE A 26 -2.40 -6.36 8.57
CA ILE A 26 -2.23 -5.73 9.88
C ILE A 26 -0.91 -4.99 10.02
N GLY A 27 0.01 -5.17 9.09
CA GLY A 27 1.26 -4.43 9.11
C GLY A 27 2.16 -4.75 7.93
N MET A 28 3.09 -3.84 7.69
CA MET A 28 4.21 -4.00 6.79
C MET A 28 5.49 -3.90 7.60
N TYR A 29 6.34 -4.90 7.45
CA TYR A 29 7.61 -5.00 8.19
C TYR A 29 8.74 -5.00 7.19
N VAL A 30 9.77 -4.19 7.44
CA VAL A 30 11.00 -4.23 6.67
C VAL A 30 12.01 -5.09 7.44
N TRP A 31 12.58 -6.03 6.72
CA TRP A 31 13.65 -6.89 7.22
C TRP A 31 14.93 -6.58 6.47
N THR A 32 16.01 -6.30 7.15
CA THR A 32 17.33 -6.31 6.53
C THR A 32 17.80 -7.76 6.38
N LEU A 33 18.39 -8.05 5.23
CA LEU A 33 18.92 -9.37 4.90
C LEU A 33 20.43 -9.26 4.76
N GLU A 34 21.14 -9.96 5.60
CA GLU A 34 22.59 -10.10 5.49
C GLU A 34 22.93 -11.54 5.12
N TYR A 35 23.82 -11.71 4.14
CA TYR A 35 24.30 -13.02 3.76
C TYR A 35 25.54 -13.35 4.59
N ARG A 36 25.40 -14.30 5.54
CA ARG A 36 26.48 -14.77 6.40
C ARG A 36 26.48 -16.29 6.47
N ASN A 37 27.66 -16.90 6.41
CA ASN A 37 27.82 -18.35 6.57
C ASN A 37 26.92 -19.17 5.63
N ASN A 38 26.87 -18.80 4.35
CA ASN A 38 26.04 -19.44 3.31
C ASN A 38 24.52 -19.39 3.57
N ALA A 39 24.04 -18.50 4.43
CA ALA A 39 22.62 -18.30 4.71
C ALA A 39 22.26 -16.81 4.78
N TYR A 40 21.01 -16.48 4.46
CA TYR A 40 20.49 -15.15 4.74
C TYR A 40 20.02 -15.06 6.19
N VAL A 41 20.58 -14.10 6.92
CA VAL A 41 20.13 -13.72 8.26
C VAL A 41 19.20 -12.52 8.09
N ALA A 42 17.96 -12.69 8.54
CA ALA A 42 16.92 -11.65 8.46
C ALA A 42 16.74 -11.00 9.84
N THR A 43 16.84 -9.68 9.90
CA THR A 43 16.58 -8.89 11.10
C THR A 43 15.42 -7.94 10.85
N GLU A 44 14.37 -8.04 11.66
CA GLU A 44 13.23 -7.11 11.59
C GLU A 44 13.66 -5.72 12.05
N GLN A 45 13.37 -4.71 11.24
CA GLN A 45 13.71 -3.33 11.56
C GLN A 45 12.57 -2.70 12.37
N PRO A 46 12.85 -2.16 13.56
CA PRO A 46 11.85 -1.42 14.32
C PRO A 46 11.39 -0.15 13.58
N GLY A 47 10.19 0.28 13.84
CA GLY A 47 9.67 1.58 13.40
C GLY A 47 8.85 1.62 12.12
N LEU A 48 8.73 0.50 11.39
CA LEU A 48 7.82 0.40 10.23
C LEU A 48 6.58 -0.47 10.49
N THR A 49 6.36 -0.88 11.73
CA THR A 49 5.14 -1.55 12.18
C THR A 49 3.97 -0.59 12.13
N ASP A 50 2.81 -1.07 11.73
CA ASP A 50 1.57 -0.28 11.62
C ASP A 50 1.65 0.92 10.68
N LEU A 51 2.52 0.86 9.67
CA LEU A 51 2.69 1.93 8.71
C LEU A 51 1.37 2.26 8.00
N LEU A 52 0.67 1.24 7.52
CA LEU A 52 -0.64 1.38 6.85
C LEU A 52 -1.75 0.70 7.65
N THR A 53 -2.90 1.37 7.72
CA THR A 53 -4.12 0.85 8.36
C THR A 53 -5.31 0.93 7.40
N TYR A 54 -6.30 0.06 7.60
CA TYR A 54 -7.50 0.00 6.76
C TYR A 54 -8.69 0.51 7.54
N HIS A 55 -9.46 1.40 6.90
CA HIS A 55 -10.63 2.06 7.48
C HIS A 55 -11.90 1.77 6.69
N GLY A 56 -11.90 0.64 5.96
CA GLY A 56 -13.03 0.18 5.20
C GLY A 56 -13.28 0.97 3.91
N PHE A 57 -14.52 1.00 3.50
CA PHE A 57 -14.96 1.67 2.29
C PHE A 57 -16.29 2.39 2.51
N SER A 58 -16.65 3.24 1.56
CA SER A 58 -17.98 3.86 1.50
C SER A 58 -18.43 4.03 0.04
N ILE A 59 -19.74 4.05 -0.16
CA ILE A 59 -20.30 4.39 -1.46
C ILE A 59 -20.27 5.90 -1.62
N ARG A 60 -19.74 6.35 -2.75
CA ARG A 60 -19.78 7.75 -3.16
C ARG A 60 -21.00 7.97 -4.05
N ILE A 61 -21.92 8.82 -3.61
CA ILE A 61 -23.17 9.12 -4.32
C ILE A 61 -23.20 10.54 -4.89
N THR A 62 -22.24 11.40 -4.51
CA THR A 62 -22.15 12.78 -5.00
C THR A 62 -21.14 12.88 -6.15
N GLY A 63 -21.46 13.64 -7.16
CA GLY A 63 -20.68 13.73 -8.40
C GLY A 63 -20.71 12.39 -9.17
N LYS A 64 -19.55 11.89 -9.61
CA LYS A 64 -19.50 10.55 -10.21
C LYS A 64 -19.63 9.49 -9.12
N ALA A 65 -20.68 8.68 -9.20
CA ALA A 65 -20.89 7.56 -8.28
C ALA A 65 -19.72 6.57 -8.32
N GLY A 66 -19.44 5.91 -7.21
CA GLY A 66 -18.34 4.96 -7.11
C GLY A 66 -18.12 4.41 -5.72
N ILE A 67 -17.02 3.69 -5.56
CA ILE A 67 -16.59 3.11 -4.28
C ILE A 67 -15.36 3.88 -3.80
N ARG A 68 -15.43 4.41 -2.58
CA ARG A 68 -14.32 5.08 -1.90
C ARG A 68 -13.66 4.10 -0.93
N PHE A 69 -12.39 3.82 -1.14
CA PHE A 69 -11.56 3.02 -0.23
C PHE A 69 -10.79 3.94 0.71
N LYS A 70 -10.72 3.60 2.00
CA LYS A 70 -10.09 4.41 3.05
C LYS A 70 -8.88 3.69 3.62
N THR A 71 -7.73 4.34 3.58
CA THR A 71 -6.46 3.83 4.11
C THR A 71 -5.81 4.92 4.98
N GLY A 72 -5.12 4.53 6.03
CA GLY A 72 -4.35 5.43 6.88
C GLY A 72 -2.88 5.14 6.84
N ILE A 73 -2.05 6.18 6.91
CA ILE A 73 -0.59 6.09 7.09
C ILE A 73 -0.21 6.74 8.41
N SER A 74 0.72 6.15 9.16
CA SER A 74 1.25 6.74 10.40
C SER A 74 1.82 8.12 10.15
N THR A 75 1.39 9.13 10.94
CA THR A 75 1.90 10.50 10.83
C THR A 75 3.39 10.56 11.12
N ASP A 76 3.82 9.87 12.17
CA ASP A 76 5.20 9.90 12.65
C ASP A 76 6.16 9.19 11.70
N ILE A 77 5.78 7.99 11.24
CA ILE A 77 6.61 7.23 10.30
C ILE A 77 6.65 7.95 8.94
N ARG A 78 5.52 8.53 8.50
CA ARG A 78 5.50 9.35 7.29
C ARG A 78 6.44 10.55 7.40
N ALA A 79 6.40 11.27 8.51
CA ALA A 79 7.30 12.41 8.73
C ALA A 79 8.78 11.99 8.73
N GLN A 80 9.12 10.88 9.36
CA GLN A 80 10.47 10.34 9.34
C GLN A 80 10.91 9.95 7.91
N LEU A 81 10.07 9.26 7.17
CA LEU A 81 10.36 8.84 5.79
C LEU A 81 10.51 10.02 4.82
N LEU A 82 9.81 11.13 5.07
CA LEU A 82 9.94 12.38 4.29
C LEU A 82 11.17 13.20 4.67
N GLY A 83 11.62 13.08 5.92
CA GLY A 83 12.79 13.78 6.44
C GLY A 83 14.07 12.94 6.28
N ASN A 84 14.59 12.48 7.40
CA ASN A 84 15.87 11.76 7.46
C ASN A 84 15.80 10.32 6.93
N GLY A 85 14.60 9.83 6.60
CA GLY A 85 14.37 8.44 6.25
C GLY A 85 14.30 7.51 7.48
N VAL A 86 13.98 6.26 7.20
CA VAL A 86 13.99 5.17 8.20
C VAL A 86 14.83 4.04 7.62
N ASN A 87 15.91 3.68 8.28
CA ASN A 87 16.84 2.63 7.82
C ASN A 87 17.32 2.81 6.37
N GLY A 88 17.56 4.07 5.94
CA GLY A 88 17.97 4.40 4.58
C GLY A 88 16.82 4.44 3.55
N TYR A 89 15.59 4.18 3.96
CA TYR A 89 14.40 4.30 3.11
C TYR A 89 13.79 5.69 3.22
N HIS A 90 13.41 6.25 2.08
CA HIS A 90 12.69 7.50 1.97
C HIS A 90 11.37 7.30 1.26
N LEU A 91 10.37 8.09 1.64
CA LEU A 91 9.07 8.04 1.02
C LEU A 91 9.12 8.62 -0.39
N LYS A 92 8.77 7.81 -1.37
CA LYS A 92 8.60 8.24 -2.75
C LYS A 92 7.13 8.49 -3.07
N GLU A 93 6.29 7.55 -2.71
CA GLU A 93 4.85 7.61 -2.99
C GLU A 93 4.07 6.64 -2.11
N TYR A 94 2.77 6.88 -1.96
CA TYR A 94 1.82 5.91 -1.45
C TYR A 94 0.43 6.13 -2.05
N GLY A 95 -0.39 5.10 -1.95
CA GLY A 95 -1.74 5.12 -2.48
C GLY A 95 -2.50 3.83 -2.23
N THR A 96 -3.47 3.57 -3.08
CA THR A 96 -4.33 2.38 -2.98
C THR A 96 -4.30 1.62 -4.30
N LEU A 97 -4.16 0.32 -4.21
CA LEU A 97 -4.36 -0.62 -5.31
C LEU A 97 -5.75 -1.21 -5.21
N VAL A 98 -6.43 -1.35 -6.34
CA VAL A 98 -7.77 -1.93 -6.45
C VAL A 98 -7.78 -2.92 -7.61
N MET A 99 -8.44 -4.05 -7.42
CA MET A 99 -8.69 -5.02 -8.49
C MET A 99 -10.01 -5.75 -8.27
N ASN A 100 -10.57 -6.32 -9.35
CA ASN A 100 -11.65 -7.28 -9.23
C ASN A 100 -11.18 -8.48 -8.39
N ASN A 101 -11.94 -8.84 -7.36
CA ASN A 101 -11.57 -9.92 -6.44
C ASN A 101 -11.36 -11.27 -7.13
N ALA A 102 -12.09 -11.54 -8.21
CA ALA A 102 -11.91 -12.76 -9.01
C ALA A 102 -10.50 -12.89 -9.63
N ASN A 103 -9.78 -11.80 -9.80
CA ASN A 103 -8.44 -11.79 -10.38
C ASN A 103 -7.32 -12.08 -9.36
N ARG A 104 -7.63 -12.08 -8.04
CA ARG A 104 -6.61 -12.17 -6.96
C ARG A 104 -5.78 -13.44 -6.98
N THR A 105 -6.33 -14.53 -7.46
CA THR A 105 -5.64 -15.84 -7.52
C THR A 105 -4.67 -15.93 -8.71
N SER A 106 -4.97 -15.22 -9.79
CA SER A 106 -4.23 -15.31 -11.05
C SER A 106 -3.23 -14.16 -11.26
N TYR A 107 -3.49 -13.01 -10.64
CA TYR A 107 -2.69 -11.79 -10.84
C TYR A 107 -2.19 -11.23 -9.49
N PRO A 108 -0.91 -10.88 -9.39
CA PRO A 108 -0.39 -10.24 -8.19
C PRO A 108 -0.93 -8.80 -8.07
N MET A 109 -1.41 -8.42 -6.88
CA MET A 109 -1.86 -7.06 -6.61
C MET A 109 -0.66 -6.16 -6.30
N ILE A 110 0.05 -5.75 -7.33
CA ILE A 110 1.22 -4.85 -7.28
C ILE A 110 0.97 -3.62 -8.16
N LYS A 111 1.63 -2.50 -7.89
CA LYS A 111 1.55 -1.30 -8.73
C LYS A 111 2.05 -1.62 -10.14
N GLY A 112 1.28 -1.20 -11.15
CA GLY A 112 1.57 -1.51 -12.55
C GLY A 112 1.29 -2.96 -12.96
N GLY A 113 0.76 -3.79 -12.04
CA GLY A 113 0.37 -5.17 -12.34
C GLY A 113 -0.85 -5.23 -13.25
N GLU A 114 -0.94 -6.33 -14.01
CA GLU A 114 -2.10 -6.60 -14.85
C GLU A 114 -3.38 -6.67 -13.99
N LYS A 115 -4.48 -6.13 -14.49
CA LYS A 115 -5.78 -6.06 -13.79
C LYS A 115 -5.78 -5.24 -12.48
N VAL A 116 -4.72 -4.47 -12.21
CA VAL A 116 -4.61 -3.61 -11.03
C VAL A 116 -4.80 -2.15 -11.41
N ILE A 117 -5.71 -1.48 -10.73
CA ILE A 117 -5.89 -0.03 -10.80
C ILE A 117 -5.17 0.58 -9.59
N SER A 118 -4.33 1.59 -9.81
CA SER A 118 -3.65 2.31 -8.74
C SER A 118 -4.18 3.73 -8.61
N GLY A 119 -4.51 4.13 -7.38
CA GLY A 119 -4.84 5.51 -7.02
C GLY A 119 -3.69 6.09 -6.20
N LEU A 120 -3.05 7.15 -6.70
CA LEU A 120 -1.98 7.85 -6.00
C LEU A 120 -2.58 8.79 -4.95
N ALA A 121 -2.08 8.73 -3.72
CA ALA A 121 -2.44 9.68 -2.66
C ALA A 121 -1.31 10.67 -2.36
N TYR A 122 -0.07 10.20 -2.41
CA TYR A 122 1.13 11.01 -2.27
C TYR A 122 2.15 10.62 -3.32
N GLY A 123 2.86 11.60 -3.87
CA GLY A 123 3.91 11.42 -4.87
C GLY A 123 3.62 12.17 -6.16
N THR A 124 4.41 11.92 -7.18
CA THR A 124 4.28 12.59 -8.48
C THR A 124 3.51 11.71 -9.46
N ASN A 125 2.42 12.24 -10.00
CA ASN A 125 1.61 11.53 -11.00
C ASN A 125 2.28 11.51 -12.37
N ALA A 126 1.68 10.80 -13.33
CA ALA A 126 2.21 10.66 -14.69
C ALA A 126 2.36 12.00 -15.44
N ASN A 127 1.63 13.04 -15.04
CA ASN A 127 1.71 14.38 -15.64
C ASN A 127 2.75 15.28 -14.97
N GLY A 128 3.57 14.74 -14.05
CA GLY A 128 4.59 15.49 -13.31
C GLY A 128 4.04 16.33 -12.14
N THR A 129 2.73 16.25 -11.84
CA THR A 129 2.13 17.00 -10.73
C THR A 129 2.31 16.24 -9.43
N HIS A 130 2.85 16.90 -8.42
CA HIS A 130 2.94 16.35 -7.07
C HIS A 130 1.57 16.37 -6.38
N GLN A 131 1.22 15.29 -5.72
CA GLN A 131 0.00 15.13 -4.94
C GLN A 131 0.34 14.85 -3.48
N ASP A 132 -0.46 15.39 -2.58
CA ASP A 132 -0.49 15.07 -1.15
C ASP A 132 -1.94 15.13 -0.68
N SER A 133 -2.67 14.06 -0.95
CA SER A 133 -4.12 13.99 -0.72
C SER A 133 -4.41 13.34 0.62
N ILE A 134 -4.63 14.19 1.63
CA ILE A 134 -5.08 13.76 2.96
C ILE A 134 -6.57 14.07 3.07
N TYR A 135 -7.36 13.04 3.39
CA TYR A 135 -8.79 13.18 3.59
C TYR A 135 -9.14 13.70 4.99
N GLU A 136 -8.47 13.14 6.01
CA GLU A 136 -8.63 13.53 7.41
C GLU A 136 -7.40 13.09 8.22
N THR A 137 -7.24 13.65 9.40
CA THR A 137 -6.22 13.24 10.37
C THR A 137 -6.91 12.79 11.65
N VAL A 138 -6.74 11.53 12.02
CA VAL A 138 -7.37 10.92 13.20
C VAL A 138 -6.39 10.00 13.90
N SER A 139 -6.25 10.18 15.22
CA SER A 139 -5.48 9.26 16.08
C SER A 139 -4.06 8.94 15.57
N GLY A 140 -3.29 9.95 15.19
CA GLY A 140 -1.91 9.79 14.68
C GLY A 140 -1.81 9.16 13.30
N ARG A 141 -2.90 9.23 12.52
CA ARG A 141 -2.96 8.73 11.14
C ARG A 141 -3.43 9.81 10.18
N TYR A 142 -2.72 9.96 9.07
CA TYR A 142 -3.24 10.62 7.89
C TYR A 142 -4.06 9.62 7.11
N ARG A 143 -5.36 9.85 7.00
CA ARG A 143 -6.25 9.04 6.18
C ARG A 143 -6.32 9.60 4.78
N PHE A 144 -6.13 8.75 3.81
CA PHE A 144 -6.28 9.05 2.40
C PHE A 144 -7.31 8.12 1.75
N THR A 145 -7.86 8.56 0.64
CA THR A 145 -8.89 7.80 -0.06
C THR A 145 -8.56 7.66 -1.53
N SER A 146 -8.92 6.52 -2.09
CA SER A 146 -8.99 6.32 -3.53
C SER A 146 -10.42 5.99 -3.91
N VAL A 147 -10.87 6.52 -5.04
CA VAL A 147 -12.25 6.34 -5.49
C VAL A 147 -12.25 5.66 -6.86
N LEU A 148 -12.88 4.50 -6.92
CA LEU A 148 -13.21 3.85 -8.19
C LEU A 148 -14.54 4.42 -8.68
N VAL A 149 -14.53 5.17 -9.76
CA VAL A 149 -15.70 5.88 -10.32
C VAL A 149 -16.10 5.35 -11.67
N GLY A 150 -17.34 5.64 -12.07
CA GLY A 150 -17.83 5.30 -13.40
C GLY A 150 -18.07 3.81 -13.62
N LEU A 151 -18.39 3.09 -12.55
CA LEU A 151 -18.73 1.66 -12.64
C LEU A 151 -20.02 1.51 -13.46
N PRO A 152 -19.99 0.73 -14.54
CA PRO A 152 -21.22 0.43 -15.30
C PRO A 152 -22.13 -0.52 -14.50
N ALA A 153 -23.43 -0.52 -14.80
CA ALA A 153 -24.43 -1.26 -14.03
C ALA A 153 -24.12 -2.77 -13.91
N ASN A 154 -23.51 -3.37 -14.92
CA ASN A 154 -23.10 -4.78 -14.88
C ASN A 154 -21.97 -5.08 -13.89
N GLN A 155 -21.31 -4.05 -13.35
CA GLN A 155 -20.26 -4.18 -12.34
C GLN A 155 -20.73 -3.88 -10.91
N TYR A 156 -22.00 -3.55 -10.68
CA TYR A 156 -22.51 -3.27 -9.34
C TYR A 156 -22.52 -4.47 -8.41
N LYS A 157 -22.48 -5.69 -8.94
CA LYS A 157 -22.39 -6.94 -8.18
C LYS A 157 -20.98 -7.52 -8.12
N VAL A 158 -19.99 -6.80 -8.67
CA VAL A 158 -18.60 -7.26 -8.68
C VAL A 158 -17.96 -6.95 -7.33
N GLU A 159 -17.30 -7.93 -6.76
CA GLU A 159 -16.48 -7.75 -5.57
C GLU A 159 -15.13 -7.14 -5.95
N TYR A 160 -14.71 -6.13 -5.22
CA TYR A 160 -13.41 -5.49 -5.39
C TYR A 160 -12.54 -5.73 -4.16
N ALA A 161 -11.30 -6.12 -4.40
CA ALA A 161 -10.25 -6.14 -3.40
C ALA A 161 -9.46 -4.83 -3.47
N PHE A 162 -9.02 -4.32 -2.32
CA PHE A 162 -8.14 -3.16 -2.26
C PHE A 162 -7.06 -3.33 -1.19
N ARG A 163 -5.95 -2.63 -1.38
CA ARG A 163 -4.92 -2.48 -0.35
C ARG A 163 -4.13 -1.19 -0.53
N GLY A 164 -3.60 -0.65 0.57
CA GLY A 164 -2.60 0.39 0.51
C GLY A 164 -1.28 -0.12 -0.05
N TYR A 165 -0.51 0.78 -0.65
CA TYR A 165 0.89 0.55 -1.04
C TYR A 165 1.74 1.75 -0.65
N ILE A 166 3.02 1.53 -0.51
CA ILE A 166 4.03 2.52 -0.25
C ILE A 166 5.32 2.15 -0.98
#